data_96dc60e9f6359ca1e51fa9cb8dbb0203
#
_entry.id   96dc60e9f6359ca1e51fa9cb8dbb0203
#
_cell.length_a   1.000
_cell.length_b   1.000
_cell.length_c   1.000
_cell.angle_alpha   90.00
_cell.angle_beta   90.00
_cell.angle_gamma   90.00
#
_symmetry.space_group_name_H-M   'P 1'
#
loop_
_entity.id
_entity.type
_entity.pdbx_description
1 polymer ?
#
loop_
_entity_poly.entity_id
_entity_poly.type
_entity_poly.pdbx_seq_one_letter_code
_entity_poly.pdbx_strand_id
1 'polypeptide(L)'
;MVTDLRLALCQLASRGDPQANLEKGLAVCSRAAEEGADIAILPEMWQIGYAPCPDDEAGRTRWEEMAIARDDPWLNAFRRAASDLNLAILTTFLERWSGSPRNTALLIDRHGQDVLCYAKVHTCDFGMEKALTPGDSFEVARLDIEGGFVDVGVMICYDREFPESARELMLGGAELILVPNACPMAGERTSQLRSRAFENMTAIATVNYSAPDQDGHSSVFDGMVYEQNGQPNGQPRDQLIFEARDTEDVYLATLNLDALREYRGRETMGDAYRKPSAYRRLMSDEQGVPVFARSDSRRGSVITEG
;
A
#
# COMPACT_ATOMS: atom_id res chain seq x y z
N MET A 1 12.96 24.80 -8.18
CA MET A 1 12.06 24.75 -6.99
C MET A 1 12.17 23.35 -6.44
N VAL A 2 12.18 23.17 -5.13
CA VAL A 2 12.21 21.85 -4.50
C VAL A 2 10.85 21.21 -4.72
N THR A 3 10.81 19.95 -5.18
CA THR A 3 9.57 19.22 -5.37
C THR A 3 9.22 18.49 -4.06
N ASP A 4 8.46 19.18 -3.22
CA ASP A 4 7.91 18.62 -1.98
C ASP A 4 6.57 17.94 -2.29
N LEU A 5 6.43 16.69 -1.89
CA LEU A 5 5.20 15.91 -2.00
C LEU A 5 4.54 15.80 -0.63
N ARG A 6 3.30 16.26 -0.51
CA ARG A 6 2.52 16.21 0.73
C ARG A 6 1.54 15.05 0.71
N LEU A 7 1.68 14.15 1.66
CA LEU A 7 0.85 12.97 1.84
C LEU A 7 -0.12 13.18 2.99
N ALA A 8 -1.39 12.86 2.79
CA ALA A 8 -2.38 12.76 3.85
C ALA A 8 -2.63 11.28 4.19
N LEU A 9 -2.19 10.89 5.37
CA LEU A 9 -2.41 9.57 5.94
C LEU A 9 -3.77 9.59 6.64
N CYS A 10 -4.80 9.07 6.00
CA CYS A 10 -6.17 9.03 6.52
C CYS A 10 -6.32 7.83 7.46
N GLN A 11 -5.79 7.94 8.68
CA GLN A 11 -5.91 6.89 9.71
C GLN A 11 -7.30 6.96 10.33
N LEU A 12 -8.18 6.05 9.95
CA LEU A 12 -9.61 6.12 10.24
C LEU A 12 -10.12 4.85 10.92
N ALA A 13 -11.18 4.96 11.70
CA ALA A 13 -12.01 3.82 12.08
C ALA A 13 -13.13 3.64 11.04
N SER A 14 -13.47 2.39 10.72
CA SER A 14 -14.58 2.07 9.83
C SER A 14 -15.93 2.43 10.48
N ARG A 15 -16.92 2.72 9.66
CA ARG A 15 -18.32 2.84 10.08
C ARG A 15 -19.11 1.54 9.93
N GLY A 16 -18.48 0.47 9.44
CA GLY A 16 -19.10 -0.84 9.25
C GLY A 16 -20.14 -0.91 8.12
N ASP A 17 -20.30 0.16 7.35
CA ASP A 17 -21.24 0.28 6.24
C ASP A 17 -20.59 0.98 5.05
N PRO A 18 -20.71 0.44 3.80
CA PRO A 18 -20.06 1.00 2.63
C PRO A 18 -20.45 2.44 2.31
N GLN A 19 -21.72 2.84 2.52
CA GLN A 19 -22.17 4.18 2.25
C GLN A 19 -21.64 5.16 3.32
N ALA A 20 -21.65 4.77 4.59
CA ALA A 20 -21.08 5.57 5.66
C ALA A 20 -19.56 5.71 5.55
N ASN A 21 -18.86 4.68 5.06
CA ASN A 21 -17.43 4.74 4.75
C ASN A 21 -17.15 5.66 3.54
N LEU A 22 -18.02 5.66 2.52
CA LEU A 22 -17.92 6.61 1.41
C LEU A 22 -17.99 8.06 1.90
N GLU A 23 -19.03 8.39 2.65
CA GLU A 23 -19.27 9.74 3.17
C GLU A 23 -18.08 10.21 4.03
N LYS A 24 -17.61 9.35 4.92
CA LYS A 24 -16.43 9.62 5.76
C LYS A 24 -15.16 9.78 4.92
N GLY A 25 -14.92 8.88 3.95
CA GLY A 25 -13.78 8.94 3.06
C GLY A 25 -13.74 10.24 2.24
N LEU A 26 -14.88 10.66 1.69
CA LEU A 26 -14.98 11.93 0.96
C LEU A 26 -14.74 13.15 1.86
N ALA A 27 -15.27 13.14 3.08
CA ALA A 27 -15.07 14.25 4.04
C ALA A 27 -13.58 14.40 4.43
N VAL A 28 -12.86 13.29 4.65
CA VAL A 28 -11.42 13.36 4.98
C VAL A 28 -10.56 13.73 3.76
N CYS A 29 -10.95 13.34 2.55
CA CYS A 29 -10.29 13.82 1.32
C CYS A 29 -10.46 15.34 1.16
N SER A 30 -11.65 15.88 1.45
CA SER A 30 -11.88 17.34 1.46
C SER A 30 -10.94 18.04 2.44
N ARG A 31 -10.87 17.53 3.67
CA ARG A 31 -9.96 18.06 4.70
C ARG A 31 -8.49 17.96 4.27
N ALA A 32 -8.07 16.82 3.70
CA ALA A 32 -6.71 16.65 3.20
C ALA A 32 -6.34 17.69 2.13
N ALA A 33 -7.25 17.99 1.21
CA ALA A 33 -7.07 19.03 0.19
C ALA A 33 -6.98 20.43 0.80
N GLU A 34 -7.85 20.77 1.78
CA GLU A 34 -7.82 22.03 2.51
C GLU A 34 -6.49 22.23 3.26
N GLU A 35 -5.88 21.15 3.75
CA GLU A 35 -4.58 21.14 4.41
C GLU A 35 -3.39 21.09 3.41
N GLY A 36 -3.69 21.06 2.10
CA GLY A 36 -2.72 21.16 1.01
C GLY A 36 -1.98 19.86 0.70
N ALA A 37 -2.62 18.71 0.90
CA ALA A 37 -2.08 17.42 0.48
C ALA A 37 -2.12 17.26 -1.05
N ASP A 38 -1.14 16.54 -1.61
CA ASP A 38 -1.11 16.10 -3.01
C ASP A 38 -1.78 14.73 -3.19
N ILE A 39 -1.66 13.87 -2.18
CA ILE A 39 -2.21 12.50 -2.19
C ILE A 39 -2.90 12.22 -0.86
N ALA A 40 -4.16 11.79 -0.90
CA ALA A 40 -4.85 11.19 0.24
C ALA A 40 -4.85 9.67 0.13
N ILE A 41 -4.54 8.98 1.22
CA ILE A 41 -4.40 7.53 1.27
C ILE A 41 -5.38 6.98 2.29
N LEU A 42 -6.29 6.07 1.86
CA LEU A 42 -7.25 5.39 2.73
C LEU A 42 -6.74 3.99 3.13
N PRO A 43 -7.22 3.41 4.25
CA PRO A 43 -6.82 2.07 4.71
C PRO A 43 -7.24 0.95 3.76
N GLU A 44 -6.75 -0.27 4.00
CA GLU A 44 -7.06 -1.49 3.24
C GLU A 44 -8.55 -1.83 3.28
N MET A 45 -9.13 -2.21 2.11
CA MET A 45 -10.55 -2.56 1.95
C MET A 45 -11.51 -1.54 2.59
N TRP A 46 -11.20 -0.26 2.45
CA TRP A 46 -11.95 0.85 3.07
C TRP A 46 -13.44 0.79 2.78
N GLN A 47 -13.83 0.38 1.58
CA GLN A 47 -15.23 0.30 1.17
C GLN A 47 -16.07 -0.50 2.17
N ILE A 48 -15.61 -1.68 2.59
CA ILE A 48 -16.31 -2.58 3.53
C ILE A 48 -15.74 -2.54 4.96
N GLY A 49 -14.70 -1.70 5.21
CA GLY A 49 -14.05 -1.58 6.52
C GLY A 49 -13.27 -2.82 6.96
N TYR A 50 -12.67 -3.55 6.00
CA TYR A 50 -11.94 -4.81 6.24
C TYR A 50 -12.78 -5.87 6.95
N ALA A 51 -14.09 -5.91 6.65
CA ALA A 51 -14.98 -6.92 7.21
C ALA A 51 -14.58 -8.33 6.75
N PRO A 52 -14.41 -9.31 7.67
CA PRO A 52 -13.99 -10.66 7.31
C PRO A 52 -15.10 -11.40 6.55
N CYS A 53 -14.68 -12.27 5.63
CA CYS A 53 -15.60 -13.19 4.97
C CYS A 53 -16.14 -14.19 6.01
N PRO A 54 -17.48 -14.30 6.19
CA PRO A 54 -18.07 -15.27 7.11
C PRO A 54 -17.80 -16.72 6.69
N ASP A 55 -17.78 -17.64 7.67
CA ASP A 55 -17.56 -19.06 7.40
C ASP A 55 -18.81 -19.78 6.88
N ASP A 56 -20.01 -19.28 7.20
CA ASP A 56 -21.27 -19.85 6.72
C ASP A 56 -21.59 -19.42 5.28
N GLU A 57 -22.26 -20.26 4.52
CA GLU A 57 -22.56 -20.04 3.10
C GLU A 57 -23.39 -18.79 2.87
N ALA A 58 -24.42 -18.55 3.67
CA ALA A 58 -25.30 -17.39 3.52
C ALA A 58 -24.56 -16.07 3.85
N GLY A 59 -23.71 -16.10 4.85
CA GLY A 59 -22.85 -14.97 5.21
C GLY A 59 -21.83 -14.68 4.11
N ARG A 60 -21.21 -15.72 3.55
CA ARG A 60 -20.26 -15.58 2.43
C ARG A 60 -20.93 -14.97 1.21
N THR A 61 -22.11 -15.48 0.82
CA THR A 61 -22.87 -14.91 -0.31
C THR A 61 -23.14 -13.42 -0.12
N ARG A 62 -23.62 -13.02 1.07
CA ARG A 62 -23.85 -11.58 1.36
C ARG A 62 -22.56 -10.76 1.32
N TRP A 63 -21.45 -11.32 1.78
CA TRP A 63 -20.15 -10.64 1.75
C TRP A 63 -19.64 -10.48 0.30
N GLU A 64 -19.79 -11.51 -0.53
CA GLU A 64 -19.46 -11.46 -1.96
C GLU A 64 -20.34 -10.46 -2.73
N GLU A 65 -21.62 -10.31 -2.35
CA GLU A 65 -22.54 -9.32 -2.89
C GLU A 65 -22.13 -7.87 -2.61
N MET A 66 -21.31 -7.63 -1.57
CA MET A 66 -20.74 -6.30 -1.30
C MET A 66 -19.62 -5.92 -2.27
N ALA A 67 -19.10 -6.87 -3.05
CA ALA A 67 -18.05 -6.60 -4.03
C ALA A 67 -18.57 -5.72 -5.16
N ILE A 68 -17.84 -4.64 -5.45
CA ILE A 68 -18.19 -3.64 -6.46
C ILE A 68 -17.33 -3.76 -7.71
N ALA A 69 -17.87 -3.37 -8.85
CA ALA A 69 -17.12 -3.26 -10.09
C ALA A 69 -16.31 -1.95 -10.15
N ARG A 70 -15.31 -1.89 -11.03
CA ARG A 70 -14.46 -0.69 -11.17
C ARG A 70 -15.22 0.56 -11.64
N ASP A 71 -16.36 0.41 -12.28
CA ASP A 71 -17.24 1.49 -12.72
C ASP A 71 -18.37 1.81 -11.75
N ASP A 72 -18.32 1.24 -10.52
CA ASP A 72 -19.36 1.45 -9.50
C ASP A 72 -19.49 2.93 -9.12
N PRO A 73 -20.74 3.41 -8.83
CA PRO A 73 -20.99 4.76 -8.33
C PRO A 73 -20.16 5.14 -7.10
N TRP A 74 -19.83 4.18 -6.23
CA TRP A 74 -18.99 4.38 -5.05
C TRP A 74 -17.59 4.88 -5.44
N LEU A 75 -16.92 4.23 -6.39
CA LEU A 75 -15.60 4.65 -6.92
C LEU A 75 -15.72 5.94 -7.75
N ASN A 76 -16.82 6.10 -8.51
CA ASN A 76 -17.06 7.32 -9.26
C ASN A 76 -17.20 8.57 -8.36
N ALA A 77 -17.64 8.41 -7.12
CA ALA A 77 -17.65 9.51 -6.15
C ALA A 77 -16.22 9.96 -5.80
N PHE A 78 -15.27 9.04 -5.60
CA PHE A 78 -13.86 9.38 -5.38
C PHE A 78 -13.19 9.99 -6.63
N ARG A 79 -13.52 9.53 -7.84
CA ARG A 79 -13.02 10.14 -9.09
C ARG A 79 -13.46 11.60 -9.22
N ARG A 80 -14.72 11.89 -8.92
CA ARG A 80 -15.22 13.28 -8.88
C ARG A 80 -14.53 14.09 -7.81
N ALA A 81 -14.43 13.55 -6.58
CA ALA A 81 -13.75 14.24 -5.49
C ALA A 81 -12.28 14.54 -5.82
N ALA A 82 -11.55 13.61 -6.43
CA ALA A 82 -10.16 13.81 -6.87
C ALA A 82 -10.03 15.01 -7.83
N SER A 83 -10.91 15.07 -8.84
CA SER A 83 -10.94 16.19 -9.79
C SER A 83 -11.38 17.50 -9.16
N ASP A 84 -12.45 17.49 -8.36
CA ASP A 84 -13.01 18.70 -7.76
C ASP A 84 -12.06 19.33 -6.72
N LEU A 85 -11.32 18.48 -5.99
CA LEU A 85 -10.38 18.89 -4.94
C LEU A 85 -8.94 19.09 -5.45
N ASN A 86 -8.64 18.77 -6.72
CA ASN A 86 -7.28 18.74 -7.27
C ASN A 86 -6.33 17.88 -6.41
N LEU A 87 -6.81 16.72 -5.95
CA LEU A 87 -6.16 15.82 -5.00
C LEU A 87 -6.09 14.41 -5.57
N ALA A 88 -4.91 13.78 -5.61
CA ALA A 88 -4.84 12.36 -5.91
C ALA A 88 -5.37 11.54 -4.72
N ILE A 89 -6.09 10.45 -5.00
CA ILE A 89 -6.71 9.63 -3.95
C ILE A 89 -6.38 8.15 -4.18
N LEU A 90 -5.79 7.51 -3.18
CA LEU A 90 -5.72 6.06 -3.09
C LEU A 90 -6.89 5.55 -2.24
N THR A 91 -7.86 4.91 -2.87
CA THR A 91 -8.97 4.23 -2.20
C THR A 91 -8.89 2.73 -2.38
N THR A 92 -9.55 1.96 -1.52
CA THR A 92 -9.46 0.50 -1.49
C THR A 92 -10.85 -0.12 -1.35
N PHE A 93 -11.05 -1.28 -1.98
CA PHE A 93 -12.36 -1.89 -2.06
C PHE A 93 -12.30 -3.39 -2.27
N LEU A 94 -13.41 -4.06 -1.98
CA LEU A 94 -13.66 -5.44 -2.38
C LEU A 94 -14.09 -5.43 -3.85
N GLU A 95 -13.19 -5.85 -4.73
CA GLU A 95 -13.42 -5.83 -6.19
C GLU A 95 -14.21 -7.06 -6.62
N ARG A 96 -15.28 -6.84 -7.37
CA ARG A 96 -15.98 -7.91 -8.09
C ARG A 96 -15.10 -8.47 -9.18
N TRP A 97 -14.76 -9.74 -9.09
CA TRP A 97 -13.88 -10.43 -10.02
C TRP A 97 -14.51 -11.72 -10.56
N SER A 98 -13.93 -12.26 -11.62
CA SER A 98 -14.35 -13.57 -12.17
C SER A 98 -14.02 -14.67 -11.15
N GLY A 99 -15.03 -15.25 -10.53
CA GLY A 99 -14.88 -16.16 -9.40
C GLY A 99 -15.03 -15.44 -8.06
N SER A 100 -14.04 -15.56 -7.18
CA SER A 100 -14.04 -14.89 -5.88
C SER A 100 -13.55 -13.43 -5.99
N PRO A 101 -14.02 -12.52 -5.12
CA PRO A 101 -13.58 -11.12 -5.11
C PRO A 101 -12.08 -10.94 -4.93
N ARG A 102 -11.59 -9.71 -5.14
CA ARG A 102 -10.22 -9.29 -4.88
C ARG A 102 -10.16 -8.18 -3.83
N ASN A 103 -9.06 -8.13 -3.09
CA ASN A 103 -8.68 -6.98 -2.28
C ASN A 103 -7.90 -6.02 -3.18
N THR A 104 -8.48 -4.88 -3.51
CA THR A 104 -7.98 -4.00 -4.57
C THR A 104 -7.80 -2.56 -4.08
N ALA A 105 -6.71 -1.93 -4.51
CA ALA A 105 -6.44 -0.51 -4.35
C ALA A 105 -6.53 0.19 -5.71
N LEU A 106 -7.18 1.34 -5.73
CA LEU A 106 -7.32 2.21 -6.91
C LEU A 106 -6.68 3.55 -6.62
N LEU A 107 -5.63 3.90 -7.37
CA LEU A 107 -5.04 5.22 -7.37
C LEU A 107 -5.68 6.07 -8.47
N ILE A 108 -6.30 7.15 -8.05
CA ILE A 108 -6.97 8.13 -8.91
C ILE A 108 -6.12 9.40 -8.88
N ASP A 109 -5.78 9.95 -10.04
CA ASP A 109 -5.03 11.19 -10.12
C ASP A 109 -5.91 12.42 -9.79
N ARG A 110 -5.29 13.56 -9.64
CA ARG A 110 -5.97 14.84 -9.34
C ARG A 110 -6.89 15.35 -10.47
N HIS A 111 -6.96 14.66 -11.60
CA HIS A 111 -7.87 14.92 -12.71
C HIS A 111 -9.07 13.94 -12.73
N GLY A 112 -9.12 13.01 -11.75
CA GLY A 112 -10.17 12.01 -11.63
C GLY A 112 -9.97 10.79 -12.54
N GLN A 113 -8.75 10.57 -13.06
CA GLN A 113 -8.44 9.42 -13.91
C GLN A 113 -7.80 8.29 -13.07
N ASP A 114 -8.17 7.06 -13.39
CA ASP A 114 -7.53 5.89 -12.80
C ASP A 114 -6.13 5.74 -13.39
N VAL A 115 -5.09 5.81 -12.56
CA VAL A 115 -3.70 5.65 -13.00
C VAL A 115 -3.09 4.32 -12.59
N LEU A 116 -3.57 3.70 -11.51
CA LEU A 116 -3.13 2.38 -11.07
C LEU A 116 -4.27 1.64 -10.38
N CYS A 117 -4.49 0.39 -10.76
CA CYS A 117 -5.44 -0.50 -10.11
C CYS A 117 -4.71 -1.79 -9.72
N TYR A 118 -4.42 -1.95 -8.43
CA TYR A 118 -3.61 -3.03 -7.89
C TYR A 118 -4.46 -4.00 -7.07
N ALA A 119 -4.44 -5.30 -7.43
CA ALA A 119 -5.00 -6.36 -6.61
C ALA A 119 -3.90 -6.99 -5.74
N LYS A 120 -4.16 -7.16 -4.44
CA LYS A 120 -3.23 -7.73 -3.47
C LYS A 120 -2.70 -9.10 -3.92
N VAL A 121 -1.39 -9.21 -4.07
CA VAL A 121 -0.72 -10.45 -4.53
C VAL A 121 -0.65 -11.47 -3.40
N HIS A 122 -0.24 -11.05 -2.21
CA HIS A 122 -0.14 -11.95 -1.07
C HIS A 122 -1.36 -11.80 -0.16
N THR A 123 -2.40 -12.57 -0.46
CA THR A 123 -3.61 -12.63 0.37
C THR A 123 -3.36 -13.40 1.67
N CYS A 124 -4.05 -13.02 2.76
CA CYS A 124 -3.97 -13.73 4.04
C CYS A 124 -4.81 -15.02 4.01
N ASP A 125 -4.42 -15.97 3.16
CA ASP A 125 -5.17 -17.20 2.87
C ASP A 125 -5.31 -18.13 4.07
N PHE A 126 -4.44 -17.96 5.06
CA PHE A 126 -4.50 -18.66 6.35
C PHE A 126 -5.59 -18.11 7.30
N GLY A 127 -6.30 -17.05 6.87
CA GLY A 127 -7.27 -16.34 7.72
C GLY A 127 -8.40 -15.69 6.91
N MET A 128 -8.55 -14.38 7.11
CA MET A 128 -9.69 -13.57 6.66
C MET A 128 -9.84 -13.49 5.14
N GLU A 129 -8.76 -13.62 4.39
CA GLU A 129 -8.73 -13.45 2.94
C GLU A 129 -8.68 -14.76 2.15
N LYS A 130 -8.92 -15.92 2.82
CA LYS A 130 -8.95 -17.25 2.17
C LYS A 130 -9.97 -17.35 1.02
N ALA A 131 -10.99 -16.48 1.02
CA ALA A 131 -12.03 -16.42 0.00
C ALA A 131 -11.71 -15.44 -1.13
N LEU A 132 -10.54 -14.79 -1.13
CA LEU A 132 -10.16 -13.83 -2.15
C LEU A 132 -9.34 -14.47 -3.27
N THR A 133 -9.47 -13.91 -4.47
CA THR A 133 -8.56 -14.19 -5.59
C THR A 133 -7.35 -13.26 -5.50
N PRO A 134 -6.11 -13.77 -5.40
CA PRO A 134 -4.92 -12.94 -5.38
C PRO A 134 -4.68 -12.21 -6.71
N GLY A 135 -3.94 -11.10 -6.66
CA GLY A 135 -3.32 -10.48 -7.83
C GLY A 135 -2.13 -11.29 -8.35
N ASP A 136 -1.55 -10.85 -9.46
CA ASP A 136 -0.49 -11.57 -10.18
C ASP A 136 0.68 -10.69 -10.63
N SER A 137 0.64 -9.38 -10.34
CA SER A 137 1.68 -8.44 -10.75
C SER A 137 1.83 -7.26 -9.79
N PHE A 138 3.02 -6.68 -9.78
CA PHE A 138 3.34 -5.41 -9.14
C PHE A 138 3.60 -4.37 -10.23
N GLU A 139 2.83 -3.28 -10.22
CA GLU A 139 2.88 -2.25 -11.24
C GLU A 139 3.22 -0.89 -10.63
N VAL A 140 3.84 -0.02 -11.44
CA VAL A 140 4.19 1.35 -11.10
C VAL A 140 3.52 2.28 -12.09
N ALA A 141 2.89 3.33 -11.59
CA ALA A 141 2.27 4.36 -12.41
C ALA A 141 2.89 5.73 -12.13
N ARG A 142 2.97 6.55 -13.18
CA ARG A 142 3.36 7.95 -13.04
C ARG A 142 2.16 8.78 -12.60
N LEU A 143 2.31 9.47 -11.48
CA LEU A 143 1.30 10.36 -10.92
C LEU A 143 1.75 11.82 -11.13
N ASP A 144 0.87 12.61 -11.75
CA ASP A 144 1.05 14.05 -11.89
C ASP A 144 0.78 14.75 -10.54
N ILE A 145 1.71 15.61 -10.13
CA ILE A 145 1.63 16.41 -8.90
C ILE A 145 1.94 17.87 -9.20
N GLU A 146 1.71 18.75 -8.26
CA GLU A 146 2.08 20.16 -8.45
C GLU A 146 3.61 20.31 -8.59
N GLY A 147 4.03 20.87 -9.71
CA GLY A 147 5.46 21.09 -10.00
C GLY A 147 6.20 19.91 -10.61
N GLY A 148 5.53 18.78 -10.93
CA GLY A 148 6.21 17.65 -11.55
C GLY A 148 5.42 16.35 -11.54
N PHE A 149 6.12 15.26 -11.25
CA PHE A 149 5.52 13.91 -11.14
C PHE A 149 6.25 13.07 -10.10
N VAL A 150 5.61 11.99 -9.69
CA VAL A 150 6.19 10.92 -8.87
C VAL A 150 5.80 9.55 -9.44
N ASP A 151 6.74 8.61 -9.51
CA ASP A 151 6.46 7.24 -9.90
C ASP A 151 6.04 6.44 -8.66
N VAL A 152 4.78 5.98 -8.64
CA VAL A 152 4.10 5.40 -7.47
C VAL A 152 3.82 3.92 -7.69
N GLY A 153 4.22 3.09 -6.73
CA GLY A 153 3.79 1.71 -6.61
C GLY A 153 2.81 1.52 -5.45
N VAL A 154 2.07 0.42 -5.47
CA VAL A 154 1.17 0.04 -4.38
C VAL A 154 1.46 -1.40 -3.97
N MET A 155 1.51 -1.65 -2.66
CA MET A 155 1.44 -2.98 -2.07
C MET A 155 0.46 -2.93 -0.89
N ILE A 156 -0.30 -4.00 -0.64
CA ILE A 156 -1.35 -3.99 0.36
C ILE A 156 -0.96 -4.88 1.56
N CYS A 157 -0.88 -4.27 2.75
CA CYS A 157 -0.79 -4.96 4.04
C CYS A 157 0.22 -6.11 4.05
N TYR A 158 -0.21 -7.36 3.91
CA TYR A 158 0.60 -8.57 3.99
C TYR A 158 1.70 -8.64 2.91
N ASP A 159 1.54 -7.94 1.77
CA ASP A 159 2.60 -7.85 0.74
C ASP A 159 3.95 -7.38 1.32
N ARG A 160 3.93 -6.51 2.36
CA ARG A 160 5.17 -6.01 2.98
C ARG A 160 6.00 -7.10 3.66
N GLU A 161 5.37 -8.23 4.05
CA GLU A 161 6.10 -9.35 4.68
C GLU A 161 7.10 -9.99 3.70
N PHE A 162 6.87 -9.81 2.41
CA PHE A 162 7.69 -10.34 1.31
C PHE A 162 8.60 -9.23 0.77
N PRO A 163 9.94 -9.34 0.97
CA PRO A 163 10.87 -8.33 0.45
C PRO A 163 10.82 -8.18 -1.07
N GLU A 164 10.39 -9.20 -1.77
CA GLU A 164 10.18 -9.22 -3.22
C GLU A 164 9.17 -8.17 -3.67
N SER A 165 8.09 -7.94 -2.92
CA SER A 165 7.03 -6.97 -3.27
C SER A 165 7.60 -5.56 -3.45
N ALA A 166 8.28 -5.04 -2.43
CA ALA A 166 8.88 -3.71 -2.51
C ALA A 166 10.04 -3.67 -3.53
N ARG A 167 10.75 -4.80 -3.71
CA ARG A 167 11.84 -4.92 -4.68
C ARG A 167 11.33 -4.87 -6.12
N GLU A 168 10.24 -5.56 -6.44
CA GLU A 168 9.61 -5.49 -7.77
C GLU A 168 9.12 -4.06 -8.07
N LEU A 169 8.49 -3.40 -7.11
CA LEU A 169 8.06 -2.02 -7.28
C LEU A 169 9.25 -1.07 -7.51
N MET A 170 10.33 -1.21 -6.73
CA MET A 170 11.55 -0.40 -6.94
C MET A 170 12.16 -0.66 -8.31
N LEU A 171 12.22 -1.92 -8.76
CA LEU A 171 12.73 -2.28 -10.09
C LEU A 171 11.83 -1.77 -11.22
N GLY A 172 10.52 -1.63 -10.97
CA GLY A 172 9.56 -0.94 -11.82
C GLY A 172 9.72 0.58 -11.86
N GLY A 173 10.60 1.14 -11.02
CA GLY A 173 10.91 2.57 -10.99
C GLY A 173 10.23 3.35 -9.86
N ALA A 174 9.47 2.71 -8.97
CA ALA A 174 8.77 3.41 -7.89
C ALA A 174 9.72 4.30 -7.07
N GLU A 175 9.31 5.53 -6.86
CA GLU A 175 9.92 6.50 -5.94
C GLU A 175 9.18 6.51 -4.60
N LEU A 176 7.89 6.22 -4.65
CA LEU A 176 6.98 6.12 -3.51
C LEU A 176 6.20 4.82 -3.60
N ILE A 177 6.10 4.10 -2.48
CA ILE A 177 5.23 2.94 -2.34
C ILE A 177 4.14 3.26 -1.31
N LEU A 178 2.88 3.20 -1.73
CA LEU A 178 1.72 3.37 -0.87
C LEU A 178 1.27 2.02 -0.32
N VAL A 179 1.02 1.96 0.99
CA VAL A 179 0.71 0.70 1.69
C VAL A 179 -0.57 0.85 2.52
N PRO A 180 -1.75 0.67 1.89
CA PRO A 180 -2.99 0.49 2.64
C PRO A 180 -2.89 -0.74 3.53
N ASN A 181 -3.34 -0.63 4.79
CA ASN A 181 -3.11 -1.67 5.80
C ASN A 181 -4.33 -1.86 6.70
N ALA A 182 -4.47 -3.07 7.26
CA ALA A 182 -5.50 -3.42 8.23
C ALA A 182 -5.00 -4.53 9.17
N CYS A 183 -4.00 -4.22 9.99
CA CYS A 183 -3.49 -5.14 11.00
C CYS A 183 -2.74 -4.38 12.10
N PRO A 184 -2.46 -4.99 13.27
CA PRO A 184 -1.57 -4.39 14.26
C PRO A 184 -0.19 -4.08 13.66
N MET A 185 0.28 -2.84 13.83
CA MET A 185 1.49 -2.34 13.19
C MET A 185 2.66 -2.15 14.13
N ALA A 186 2.44 -2.16 15.44
CA ALA A 186 3.51 -1.93 16.42
C ALA A 186 4.70 -2.89 16.26
N GLY A 187 5.90 -2.39 16.51
CA GLY A 187 7.12 -3.18 16.61
C GLY A 187 7.67 -3.67 15.29
N GLU A 188 7.62 -5.00 15.06
CA GLU A 188 8.32 -5.66 13.96
C GLU A 188 7.81 -5.23 12.58
N ARG A 189 6.52 -4.97 12.45
CA ARG A 189 5.90 -4.58 11.16
C ARG A 189 6.31 -3.17 10.72
N THR A 190 6.38 -2.23 11.65
CA THR A 190 6.98 -0.91 11.39
C THR A 190 8.46 -1.05 10.99
N SER A 191 9.21 -1.95 11.66
CA SER A 191 10.60 -2.25 11.34
C SER A 191 10.75 -2.88 9.93
N GLN A 192 9.80 -3.71 9.49
CA GLN A 192 9.78 -4.21 8.11
C GLN A 192 9.65 -3.08 7.09
N LEU A 193 8.70 -2.15 7.28
CA LEU A 193 8.53 -1.00 6.38
C LEU A 193 9.80 -0.14 6.33
N ARG A 194 10.42 0.11 7.48
CA ARG A 194 11.71 0.79 7.57
C ARG A 194 12.78 0.07 6.75
N SER A 195 12.85 -1.25 6.82
CA SER A 195 13.81 -2.05 6.06
C SER A 195 13.52 -2.01 4.56
N ARG A 196 12.22 -2.10 4.16
CA ARG A 196 11.82 -1.98 2.75
C ARG A 196 12.18 -0.62 2.16
N ALA A 197 11.99 0.47 2.91
CA ALA A 197 12.39 1.80 2.49
C ALA A 197 13.92 1.90 2.31
N PHE A 198 14.69 1.42 3.29
CA PHE A 198 16.13 1.43 3.28
C PHE A 198 16.75 0.65 2.12
N GLU A 199 16.42 -0.64 1.99
CA GLU A 199 17.06 -1.54 1.02
C GLU A 199 16.72 -1.22 -0.44
N ASN A 200 15.64 -0.44 -0.67
CA ASN A 200 15.17 -0.03 -1.98
C ASN A 200 15.44 1.44 -2.28
N MET A 201 15.89 2.23 -1.32
CA MET A 201 15.99 3.70 -1.44
C MET A 201 14.69 4.30 -2.02
N THR A 202 13.56 3.90 -1.44
CA THR A 202 12.23 4.25 -1.92
C THR A 202 11.41 4.75 -0.73
N ALA A 203 10.69 5.86 -0.91
CA ALA A 203 9.78 6.32 0.12
C ALA A 203 8.63 5.33 0.30
N ILE A 204 8.21 5.11 1.56
CA ILE A 204 7.07 4.24 1.88
C ILE A 204 6.11 4.97 2.79
N ALA A 205 4.82 5.01 2.40
CA ALA A 205 3.75 5.59 3.19
C ALA A 205 2.69 4.51 3.50
N THR A 206 2.55 4.17 4.77
CA THR A 206 1.57 3.20 5.26
C THR A 206 0.41 3.93 5.93
N VAL A 207 -0.81 3.48 5.64
CA VAL A 207 -2.03 3.94 6.29
C VAL A 207 -2.81 2.77 6.86
N ASN A 208 -3.03 2.79 8.16
CA ASN A 208 -3.72 1.75 8.92
C ASN A 208 -5.03 2.29 9.50
N TYR A 209 -5.89 1.40 9.95
CA TYR A 209 -7.05 1.76 10.75
C TYR A 209 -6.62 2.25 12.15
N SER A 210 -7.35 3.25 12.66
CA SER A 210 -7.22 3.69 14.04
C SER A 210 -7.86 2.72 15.03
N ALA A 211 -7.64 2.92 16.33
CA ALA A 211 -8.44 2.27 17.36
C ALA A 211 -9.94 2.64 17.22
N PRO A 212 -10.88 1.73 17.48
CA PRO A 212 -10.67 0.37 18.02
C PRO A 212 -10.43 -0.70 16.95
N ASP A 213 -10.48 -0.38 15.65
CA ASP A 213 -10.41 -1.38 14.58
C ASP A 213 -9.01 -2.02 14.48
N GLN A 214 -7.97 -1.17 14.56
CA GLN A 214 -6.55 -1.57 14.64
C GLN A 214 -5.80 -0.64 15.62
N ASP A 215 -4.49 -0.72 15.65
CA ASP A 215 -3.63 0.03 16.58
C ASP A 215 -3.03 1.33 16.00
N GLY A 216 -3.46 1.76 14.80
CA GLY A 216 -2.91 2.93 14.14
C GLY A 216 -1.52 2.69 13.56
N HIS A 217 -0.52 3.49 13.97
CA HIS A 217 0.86 3.46 13.49
C HIS A 217 1.02 3.69 11.98
N SER A 218 0.11 4.48 11.38
CA SER A 218 0.33 5.00 10.02
C SER A 218 1.63 5.77 9.97
N SER A 219 2.49 5.52 8.98
CA SER A 219 3.86 6.01 9.01
C SER A 219 4.42 6.31 7.62
N VAL A 220 5.40 7.22 7.58
CA VAL A 220 6.14 7.56 6.36
C VAL A 220 7.64 7.44 6.62
N PHE A 221 8.31 6.69 5.76
CA PHE A 221 9.76 6.58 5.66
C PHE A 221 10.22 7.14 4.32
N ASP A 222 11.28 7.95 4.29
CA ASP A 222 11.79 8.54 3.05
C ASP A 222 12.85 7.70 2.32
N GLY A 223 13.28 6.58 2.93
CA GLY A 223 14.29 5.69 2.35
C GLY A 223 15.73 6.22 2.36
N MET A 224 15.96 7.39 2.90
CA MET A 224 17.29 8.02 2.97
C MET A 224 17.90 7.83 4.36
N VAL A 225 18.93 6.98 4.48
CA VAL A 225 19.53 6.61 5.76
C VAL A 225 20.88 7.28 6.04
N TYR A 226 21.41 8.03 5.07
CA TYR A 226 22.63 8.81 5.20
C TYR A 226 22.40 10.27 4.82
N GLU A 227 23.08 11.18 5.52
CA GLU A 227 23.03 12.59 5.20
C GLU A 227 23.61 12.87 3.80
N GLN A 228 23.01 13.83 3.11
CA GLN A 228 23.46 14.28 1.81
C GLN A 228 24.66 15.23 1.95
N ASN A 229 25.85 14.68 2.11
CA ASN A 229 27.10 15.43 2.20
C ASN A 229 28.00 15.28 0.96
N GLY A 230 27.45 14.75 -0.13
CA GLY A 230 28.19 14.53 -1.39
C GLY A 230 29.09 13.29 -1.38
N GLN A 231 29.06 12.47 -0.31
CA GLN A 231 29.82 11.23 -0.20
C GLN A 231 28.86 10.06 0.01
N PRO A 232 29.09 8.89 -0.63
CA PRO A 232 28.38 7.65 -0.30
C PRO A 232 28.59 7.30 1.18
N ASN A 233 27.57 6.72 1.81
CA ASN A 233 27.60 6.32 3.22
C ASN A 233 28.03 7.45 4.17
N GLY A 234 27.40 8.62 4.02
CA GLY A 234 27.59 9.77 4.90
C GLY A 234 27.19 9.46 6.36
N GLN A 235 27.00 10.48 7.19
CA GLN A 235 26.54 10.27 8.56
C GLN A 235 25.15 9.61 8.58
N PRO A 236 24.94 8.60 9.43
CA PRO A 236 23.62 7.98 9.59
C PRO A 236 22.55 9.00 10.00
N ARG A 237 21.36 8.91 9.41
CA ARG A 237 20.18 9.68 9.80
C ARG A 237 18.97 8.77 9.97
N ASP A 238 17.95 9.23 10.68
CA ASP A 238 16.68 8.55 10.70
C ASP A 238 15.90 8.82 9.41
N GLN A 239 15.40 7.76 8.79
CA GLN A 239 14.54 7.83 7.62
C GLN A 239 13.06 7.98 7.97
N LEU A 240 12.69 7.92 9.26
CA LEU A 240 11.32 8.12 9.70
C LEU A 240 10.96 9.61 9.60
N ILE A 241 9.98 9.92 8.78
CA ILE A 241 9.41 11.26 8.64
C ILE A 241 8.27 11.48 9.63
N PHE A 242 7.40 10.47 9.75
CA PHE A 242 6.22 10.56 10.59
C PHE A 242 5.74 9.17 11.01
N GLU A 243 5.21 9.06 12.23
CA GLU A 243 4.46 7.91 12.73
C GLU A 243 3.32 8.41 13.62
N ALA A 244 2.08 8.03 13.26
CA ALA A 244 0.90 8.29 14.07
C ALA A 244 0.85 7.38 15.30
N ARG A 245 0.06 7.78 16.30
CA ARG A 245 -0.39 6.89 17.37
C ARG A 245 -1.67 6.17 16.92
N ASP A 246 -2.48 5.72 17.85
CA ASP A 246 -3.71 4.94 17.65
C ASP A 246 -4.96 5.78 17.34
N THR A 247 -4.88 7.10 17.48
CA THR A 247 -6.03 8.00 17.32
C THR A 247 -6.44 8.19 15.86
N GLU A 248 -7.75 8.35 15.67
CA GLU A 248 -8.32 8.67 14.36
C GLU A 248 -8.00 10.13 13.98
N ASP A 249 -7.34 10.34 12.84
CA ASP A 249 -7.12 11.66 12.26
C ASP A 249 -6.65 11.58 10.80
N VAL A 250 -6.51 12.74 10.15
CA VAL A 250 -5.77 12.95 8.91
C VAL A 250 -4.41 13.53 9.27
N TYR A 251 -3.36 12.77 9.05
CA TYR A 251 -1.99 13.19 9.38
C TYR A 251 -1.24 13.58 8.11
N LEU A 252 -0.58 14.74 8.13
CA LEU A 252 0.23 15.19 7.01
C LEU A 252 1.70 14.82 7.18
N ALA A 253 2.32 14.38 6.09
CA ALA A 253 3.75 14.17 6.00
C ALA A 253 4.29 14.73 4.68
N THR A 254 5.48 15.29 4.68
CA THR A 254 6.11 15.87 3.48
C THR A 254 7.36 15.09 3.10
N LEU A 255 7.45 14.70 1.84
CA LEU A 255 8.61 14.06 1.22
C LEU A 255 9.30 15.03 0.27
N ASN A 256 10.62 15.11 0.35
CA ASN A 256 11.43 15.85 -0.62
C ASN A 256 11.89 14.89 -1.73
N LEU A 257 11.20 14.94 -2.88
CA LEU A 257 11.48 14.04 -4.01
C LEU A 257 12.83 14.31 -4.67
N ASP A 258 13.25 15.58 -4.75
CA ASP A 258 14.54 15.93 -5.35
C ASP A 258 15.70 15.41 -4.50
N ALA A 259 15.57 15.50 -3.17
CA ALA A 259 16.53 14.92 -2.26
C ALA A 259 16.61 13.38 -2.37
N LEU A 260 15.46 12.70 -2.50
CA LEU A 260 15.42 11.25 -2.73
C LEU A 260 16.07 10.87 -4.06
N ARG A 261 15.80 11.61 -5.14
CA ARG A 261 16.38 11.37 -6.47
C ARG A 261 17.90 11.57 -6.47
N GLU A 262 18.39 12.62 -5.83
CA GLU A 262 19.82 12.85 -5.64
C GLU A 262 20.46 11.73 -4.83
N TYR A 263 19.80 11.31 -3.72
CA TYR A 263 20.26 10.21 -2.87
C TYR A 263 20.38 8.91 -3.67
N ARG A 264 19.35 8.53 -4.42
CA ARG A 264 19.34 7.32 -5.29
C ARG A 264 20.44 7.34 -6.34
N GLY A 265 20.75 8.51 -6.90
CA GLY A 265 21.82 8.68 -7.90
C GLY A 265 23.23 8.51 -7.35
N ARG A 266 23.41 8.58 -6.03
CA ARG A 266 24.71 8.55 -5.36
C ARG A 266 24.99 7.26 -4.61
N GLU A 267 23.97 6.71 -3.96
CA GLU A 267 24.16 5.60 -3.02
C GLU A 267 24.28 4.24 -3.73
N THR A 268 24.77 3.25 -2.97
CA THR A 268 25.16 1.94 -3.50
C THR A 268 24.10 0.84 -3.29
N MET A 269 22.99 1.17 -2.65
CA MET A 269 21.89 0.25 -2.40
C MET A 269 20.94 0.13 -3.60
N GLY A 270 19.83 -0.53 -3.44
CA GLY A 270 18.84 -0.68 -4.50
C GLY A 270 19.28 -1.68 -5.56
N ASP A 271 19.38 -1.25 -6.81
CA ASP A 271 19.60 -2.13 -7.97
C ASP A 271 21.01 -2.13 -8.55
N ALA A 272 21.81 -1.05 -8.33
CA ALA A 272 23.07 -0.80 -9.03
C ALA A 272 24.08 -1.95 -8.95
N TYR A 273 24.12 -2.69 -7.86
CA TYR A 273 25.07 -3.79 -7.63
C TYR A 273 24.40 -5.18 -7.52
N ARG A 274 23.13 -5.29 -7.91
CA ARG A 274 22.42 -6.57 -7.94
C ARG A 274 23.09 -7.55 -8.91
N LYS A 275 23.02 -8.84 -8.57
CA LYS A 275 23.54 -9.93 -9.40
C LYS A 275 22.41 -10.94 -9.70
N PRO A 276 21.48 -10.61 -10.62
CA PRO A 276 20.29 -11.44 -10.88
C PRO A 276 20.62 -12.90 -11.21
N SER A 277 21.75 -13.15 -11.90
CA SER A 277 22.19 -14.52 -12.22
C SER A 277 22.45 -15.42 -11.00
N ALA A 278 22.64 -14.82 -9.81
CA ALA A 278 22.81 -15.54 -8.55
C ALA A 278 21.47 -15.86 -7.86
N TYR A 279 20.36 -15.26 -8.30
CA TYR A 279 19.04 -15.34 -7.63
C TYR A 279 18.11 -16.37 -8.26
N ARG A 280 18.65 -17.44 -8.82
CA ARG A 280 17.88 -18.46 -9.59
C ARG A 280 16.69 -19.03 -8.80
N ARG A 281 16.85 -19.23 -7.48
CA ARG A 281 15.78 -19.79 -6.64
C ARG A 281 14.60 -18.83 -6.47
N LEU A 282 14.83 -17.52 -6.48
CA LEU A 282 13.77 -16.51 -6.41
C LEU A 282 13.02 -16.37 -7.75
N MET A 283 13.68 -16.74 -8.86
CA MET A 283 13.15 -16.61 -10.22
C MET A 283 12.60 -17.93 -10.77
N SER A 284 12.59 -18.98 -9.97
CA SER A 284 12.15 -20.32 -10.40
C SER A 284 10.68 -20.48 -10.11
N ASP A 285 9.89 -20.83 -11.15
CA ASP A 285 8.51 -21.29 -11.02
C ASP A 285 8.43 -22.72 -10.44
N GLU A 286 9.55 -23.40 -10.30
CA GLU A 286 9.61 -24.69 -9.62
C GLU A 286 9.19 -24.46 -8.16
N GLN A 287 8.00 -24.90 -7.83
CA GLN A 287 7.56 -25.01 -6.44
C GLN A 287 8.43 -26.11 -5.78
N GLY A 288 9.62 -25.68 -5.35
CA GLY A 288 10.51 -26.54 -4.59
C GLY A 288 9.82 -27.06 -3.33
N VAL A 289 10.30 -28.15 -2.80
CA VAL A 289 9.90 -28.65 -1.48
C VAL A 289 10.04 -27.48 -0.49
N PRO A 290 8.98 -27.07 0.22
CA PRO A 290 9.07 -26.00 1.19
C PRO A 290 10.18 -26.31 2.20
N VAL A 291 11.04 -25.32 2.46
CA VAL A 291 12.12 -25.48 3.47
C VAL A 291 11.53 -25.80 4.86
N PHE A 292 10.30 -25.35 5.09
CA PHE A 292 9.55 -25.63 6.31
C PHE A 292 8.19 -26.24 5.96
N ALA A 293 7.85 -27.39 6.58
CA ALA A 293 6.52 -27.98 6.47
C ALA A 293 5.50 -27.06 7.15
N ARG A 294 4.41 -26.74 6.43
CA ARG A 294 3.29 -25.93 6.93
C ARG A 294 1.98 -26.55 6.47
N SER A 295 0.91 -26.38 7.27
CA SER A 295 -0.43 -26.65 6.76
C SER A 295 -0.83 -25.50 5.83
N ASP A 296 -1.25 -25.82 4.62
CA ASP A 296 -1.82 -24.84 3.69
C ASP A 296 -3.36 -24.91 3.79
N SER A 297 -3.97 -23.88 4.32
CA SER A 297 -5.43 -23.83 4.49
C SER A 297 -6.20 -23.84 3.17
N ARG A 298 -5.58 -23.41 2.05
CA ARG A 298 -6.19 -23.46 0.72
C ARG A 298 -6.18 -24.85 0.11
N ARG A 299 -5.15 -25.62 0.39
CA ARG A 299 -4.92 -26.93 -0.26
C ARG A 299 -5.45 -28.10 0.52
N GLY A 300 -5.94 -27.90 1.75
CA GLY A 300 -6.50 -28.95 2.61
C GLY A 300 -5.54 -30.12 2.88
N SER A 301 -4.25 -29.96 2.57
CA SER A 301 -3.25 -31.00 2.68
C SER A 301 -2.02 -30.49 3.40
N VAL A 302 -1.51 -31.29 4.27
CA VAL A 302 -0.15 -31.18 4.78
C VAL A 302 0.78 -31.31 3.57
N ILE A 303 1.61 -30.30 3.33
CA ILE A 303 2.75 -30.45 2.43
C ILE A 303 3.73 -31.34 3.19
N THR A 304 3.48 -32.63 3.13
CA THR A 304 4.40 -33.65 3.60
C THR A 304 4.62 -34.65 2.48
N GLU A 305 5.86 -35.01 2.38
CA GLU A 305 6.41 -36.20 1.77
C GLU A 305 7.00 -36.05 0.38
N GLY A 306 8.32 -36.12 0.37
CA GLY A 306 9.23 -36.58 -0.61
C GLY A 306 10.58 -36.68 0.02
#